data_d20d7f7c2f475f3784517b73060667d6
#
_entry.id   d20d7f7c2f475f3784517b73060667d6
#
_cell.length_a   1.000
_cell.length_b   1.000
_cell.length_c   1.000
_cell.angle_alpha   90.00
_cell.angle_beta   90.00
_cell.angle_gamma   90.00
#
_symmetry.space_group_name_H-M   'P 1'
#
loop_
_entity.id
_entity.type
_entity.pdbx_description
1 polymer ?
#
loop_
_entity_poly.entity_id
_entity_poly.type
_entity_poly.pdbx_seq_one_letter_code
_entity_poly.pdbx_strand_id
1 'polypeptide(L)' 'MERNNQEEIKAHLMQTNEHFRQIMEQHHEYDLLVRALESKSLLTAEEEMEEHRLKKIKLRLKDEMEQMMSGCRLQHAGS' A
#
# COMPACT_ATOMS: atom_id res chain seq x y z
N MET A 1 16.79 -13.95 3.58
CA MET A 1 16.06 -14.48 4.72
C MET A 1 15.04 -13.52 5.22
N GLU A 2 15.48 -12.31 5.58
CA GLU A 2 14.56 -11.30 6.08
C GLU A 2 13.51 -10.90 5.07
N ARG A 3 13.87 -10.88 3.78
CA ARG A 3 12.92 -10.60 2.73
C ARG A 3 11.77 -11.59 2.73
N ASN A 4 12.11 -12.87 2.96
CA ASN A 4 11.11 -13.93 2.95
C ASN A 4 10.12 -13.76 4.09
N ASN A 5 10.59 -13.26 5.24
CA ASN A 5 9.70 -12.99 6.36
C ASN A 5 8.63 -11.97 6.02
N GLN A 6 9.03 -10.90 5.37
CA GLN A 6 8.06 -9.86 4.97
C GLN A 6 7.04 -10.40 3.98
N GLU A 7 7.51 -11.16 3.02
CA GLU A 7 6.62 -11.72 2.01
C GLU A 7 5.68 -12.75 2.62
N GLU A 8 6.17 -13.53 3.57
CA GLU A 8 5.35 -14.52 4.26
C GLU A 8 4.26 -13.84 5.10
N ILE A 9 4.62 -12.78 5.82
CA ILE A 9 3.66 -12.04 6.62
C ILE A 9 2.59 -11.44 5.72
N LYS A 10 3.00 -10.87 4.61
CA LYS A 10 2.09 -10.27 3.65
C LYS A 10 1.13 -11.31 3.08
N ALA A 11 1.67 -12.45 2.68
CA ALA A 11 0.84 -13.52 2.14
C ALA A 11 -0.12 -14.05 3.20
N HIS A 12 0.33 -14.17 4.43
CA HIS A 12 -0.52 -14.61 5.53
C HIS A 12 -1.68 -13.65 5.75
N LEU A 13 -1.38 -12.36 5.79
CA LEU A 13 -2.42 -11.35 5.98
C LEU A 13 -3.39 -11.31 4.80
N MET A 14 -2.88 -11.53 3.60
CA MET A 14 -3.74 -11.59 2.42
C MET A 14 -4.74 -12.73 2.49
N GLN A 15 -4.37 -13.83 3.15
CA GLN A 15 -5.24 -14.98 3.28
C GLN A 15 -6.18 -14.88 4.48
N THR A 16 -5.75 -14.22 5.55
CA THR A 16 -6.48 -14.26 6.80
C THR A 16 -7.15 -12.95 7.19
N ASN A 17 -6.79 -11.86 6.55
CA ASN A 17 -7.30 -10.55 6.94
C ASN A 17 -7.94 -9.85 5.76
N GLU A 18 -9.27 -9.76 5.79
CA GLU A 18 -10.00 -9.13 4.71
C GLU A 18 -9.71 -7.64 4.60
N HIS A 19 -9.53 -6.99 5.75
CA HIS A 19 -9.21 -5.57 5.76
C HIS A 19 -7.87 -5.30 5.07
N PHE A 20 -6.89 -6.16 5.33
CA PHE A 20 -5.59 -6.04 4.68
C PHE A 20 -5.71 -6.17 3.17
N ARG A 21 -6.52 -7.13 2.70
CA ARG A 21 -6.76 -7.29 1.27
C ARG A 21 -7.38 -6.06 0.65
N GLN A 22 -8.34 -5.46 1.35
CA GLN A 22 -9.00 -4.25 0.87
C GLN A 22 -8.00 -3.10 0.74
N ILE A 23 -7.14 -2.94 1.73
CA ILE A 23 -6.12 -1.89 1.68
C ILE A 23 -5.15 -2.14 0.53
N MET A 24 -4.76 -3.38 0.33
CA MET A 24 -3.87 -3.75 -0.77
C MET A 24 -4.49 -3.41 -2.12
N GLU A 25 -5.77 -3.74 -2.28
CA GLU A 25 -6.47 -3.43 -3.53
C GLU A 25 -6.56 -1.93 -3.75
N GLN A 26 -6.90 -1.17 -2.72
CA GLN A 26 -6.97 0.28 -2.80
C GLN A 26 -5.62 0.88 -3.14
N HIS A 27 -4.58 0.40 -2.48
CA HIS A 27 -3.23 0.88 -2.75
C HIS A 27 -2.86 0.65 -4.22
N HIS A 28 -3.21 -0.51 -4.74
CA HIS A 28 -2.93 -0.84 -6.13
C HIS A 28 -3.70 0.07 -7.09
N GLU A 29 -4.97 0.35 -6.80
CA GLU A 29 -5.78 1.22 -7.62
C GLU A 29 -5.22 2.64 -7.66
N TYR A 30 -4.86 3.18 -6.49
CA TYR A 30 -4.28 4.51 -6.44
C TYR A 30 -2.92 4.56 -7.13
N ASP A 31 -2.15 3.49 -7.03
CA ASP A 31 -0.89 3.41 -7.72
C ASP A 31 -1.08 3.49 -9.24
N LEU A 32 -2.08 2.79 -9.76
CA LEU A 32 -2.39 2.85 -11.18
C LEU A 32 -2.82 4.24 -11.62
N LEU A 33 -3.64 4.90 -10.80
CA LEU A 33 -4.09 6.26 -11.10
C LEU A 33 -2.92 7.24 -11.13
N VAL A 34 -2.01 7.12 -10.18
CA VAL A 34 -0.83 7.98 -10.14
C VAL A 34 0.04 7.73 -11.37
N ARG A 35 0.23 6.48 -11.73
CA ARG A 35 1.04 6.14 -12.90
C ARG A 35 0.43 6.68 -14.18
N ALA A 36 -0.90 6.65 -14.27
CA ALA A 36 -1.60 7.18 -15.43
C ALA A 36 -1.34 8.68 -15.57
N LEU A 37 -1.35 9.40 -14.46
CA LEU A 37 -1.05 10.83 -14.48
C LEU A 37 0.41 11.09 -14.83
N GLU A 38 1.30 10.30 -14.23
CA GLU A 38 2.74 10.47 -14.46
C GLU A 38 3.17 10.12 -15.88
N SER A 39 2.35 9.36 -16.58
CA SER A 39 2.67 9.01 -17.97
C SER A 39 2.40 10.14 -18.95
N LYS A 40 1.71 11.19 -18.51
CA LYS A 40 1.44 12.33 -19.36
C LYS A 40 2.68 13.23 -19.45
N SER A 41 2.91 13.78 -20.65
CA SER A 41 4.05 14.69 -20.84
C SER A 41 3.88 15.98 -20.06
N LEU A 42 2.66 16.48 -20.02
CA LEU A 42 2.34 17.72 -19.32
C LEU A 42 1.08 17.51 -18.50
N LEU A 43 1.14 17.98 -17.26
CA LEU A 43 -0.02 17.95 -16.37
C LEU A 43 -0.59 19.35 -16.25
N THR A 44 -1.92 19.44 -16.23
CA THR A 44 -2.59 20.70 -15.87
C THR A 44 -2.41 20.93 -14.39
N ALA A 45 -2.70 22.15 -13.94
CA ALA A 45 -2.64 22.47 -12.52
C ALA A 45 -3.55 21.55 -11.70
N GLU A 46 -4.73 21.28 -12.24
CA GLU A 46 -5.69 20.39 -11.57
C GLU A 46 -5.15 18.97 -11.48
N GLU A 47 -4.51 18.50 -12.53
CA GLU A 47 -3.93 17.17 -12.55
C GLU A 47 -2.76 17.05 -11.59
N GLU A 48 -1.97 18.10 -11.46
CA GLU A 48 -0.87 18.10 -10.49
C GLU A 48 -1.40 18.01 -9.05
N MET A 49 -2.47 18.73 -8.77
CA MET A 49 -3.11 18.66 -7.46
C MET A 49 -3.68 17.29 -7.19
N GLU A 50 -4.28 16.69 -8.20
CA GLU A 50 -4.85 15.37 -8.11
C GLU A 50 -3.76 14.34 -7.85
N GLU A 51 -2.66 14.43 -8.57
CA GLU A 51 -1.53 13.54 -8.37
C GLU A 51 -1.01 13.61 -6.94
N HIS A 52 -0.89 14.83 -6.44
CA HIS A 52 -0.41 15.08 -5.07
C HIS A 52 -1.34 14.42 -4.05
N ARG A 53 -2.64 14.60 -4.24
CA ARG A 53 -3.63 14.03 -3.35
C ARG A 53 -3.61 12.52 -3.38
N LEU A 54 -3.53 11.94 -4.58
CA LEU A 54 -3.50 10.49 -4.73
C LEU A 54 -2.26 9.89 -4.09
N LYS A 55 -1.12 10.56 -4.22
CA LYS A 55 0.11 10.10 -3.59
C LYS A 55 0.02 10.10 -2.07
N LYS A 56 -0.63 11.10 -1.50
CA LYS A 56 -0.83 11.15 -0.06
C LYS A 56 -1.70 10.00 0.43
N ILE A 57 -2.77 9.70 -0.30
CA ILE A 57 -3.65 8.60 0.05
C ILE A 57 -2.88 7.27 -0.06
N LYS A 58 -2.10 7.14 -1.13
CA LYS A 58 -1.30 5.93 -1.34
C LYS A 58 -0.32 5.70 -0.20
N LEU A 59 0.33 6.77 0.25
CA LEU A 59 1.26 6.69 1.38
C LEU A 59 0.54 6.28 2.66
N ARG A 60 -0.64 6.83 2.88
CA ARG A 60 -1.41 6.48 4.07
C ARG A 60 -1.79 5.01 4.07
N LEU A 61 -2.21 4.50 2.93
CA LEU A 61 -2.54 3.09 2.79
C LEU A 61 -1.32 2.20 3.02
N LYS A 62 -0.18 2.63 2.50
CA LYS A 62 1.06 1.89 2.71
C LYS A 62 1.44 1.84 4.18
N ASP A 63 1.31 2.97 4.88
CA ASP A 63 1.59 3.03 6.31
C ASP A 63 0.69 2.08 7.08
N GLU A 64 -0.59 2.04 6.71
CA GLU A 64 -1.55 1.15 7.35
C GLU A 64 -1.16 -0.30 7.16
N MET A 65 -0.78 -0.66 5.94
CA MET A 65 -0.32 -2.02 5.66
C MET A 65 0.90 -2.38 6.48
N GLU A 66 1.84 -1.46 6.56
CA GLU A 66 3.07 -1.70 7.32
C GLU A 66 2.80 -1.87 8.81
N GLN A 67 1.87 -1.09 9.35
CA GLN A 67 1.48 -1.25 10.74
C GLN A 67 0.85 -2.61 11.00
N MET A 68 0.01 -3.07 10.09
CA MET A 68 -0.60 -4.39 10.22
C MET A 68 0.46 -5.49 10.14
N MET A 69 1.42 -5.33 9.25
CA MET A 69 2.50 -6.29 9.11
C MET A 69 3.39 -6.30 10.35
N SER A 70 3.67 -5.13 10.90
CA SER A 70 4.46 -5.03 12.13
C SER A 70 3.76 -5.70 13.30
N GLY A 71 2.46 -5.47 13.42
CA GLY A 71 1.67 -6.13 14.47
C GLY A 71 1.73 -7.63 14.36
N CYS A 72 1.60 -8.14 13.15
CA CYS A 72 1.68 -9.57 12.91
C CYS A 72 3.06 -10.13 13.27
N ARG A 73 4.10 -9.37 12.90
CA ARG A 73 5.46 -9.78 13.20
C ARG A 73 5.72 -9.83 14.70
N LEU A 74 5.21 -8.84 15.43
CA LEU A 74 5.36 -8.80 16.88
C LEU A 74 4.66 -9.98 17.54
N GLN A 75 3.47 -10.32 17.05
CA GLN A 75 2.75 -11.48 17.57
C GLN A 75 3.52 -12.76 17.32
N HIS A 76 4.11 -12.87 16.14
CA HIS A 76 4.94 -14.04 15.81
C HIS A 76 6.17 -14.11 16.70
N ALA A 77 6.82 -12.98 16.90
CA ALA A 77 8.03 -12.94 17.72
C ALA A 77 7.73 -13.21 19.18
N GLY A 78 6.52 -12.82 19.63
CA GLY A 78 6.11 -13.02 21.01
C GLY A 78 5.68 -14.42 21.34
N SER A 79 5.40 -15.20 20.33
CA SER A 79 4.97 -16.58 20.57
C SER A 79 6.15 -17.53 20.51
#